data_7b651da4aedf789c5aa9f26576e62bc1
#
_entry.id   7b651da4aedf789c5aa9f26576e62bc1
#
_cell.length_a   1.000
_cell.length_b   1.000
_cell.length_c   1.000
_cell.angle_alpha   90.00
_cell.angle_beta   90.00
_cell.angle_gamma   90.00
#
_symmetry.space_group_name_H-M   'P 1'
#
loop_
_entity.id
_entity.type
_entity.pdbx_description
1 polymer ?
#
loop_
_entity_poly.entity_id
_entity_poly.type
_entity_poly.pdbx_seq_one_letter_code
_entity_poly.pdbx_strand_id
1 'polypeptide(L)'
;MRILLPCVLLFSTSVAQVQFDDYFIDKSLRIDYYHIGNSVEEIITVDRLYQQSAWAGSTKNLIDPFGLGRYAVKVYDMPSNKLVYSKGYDSYFGEYKTTAPAKEGVKRTYHEAVMIPFPKDKVLVVFEMRDKRNIFRPIWTLDIDPNDYHIVRESTSRGSRVYEVLHSGDPHEKVDLAILAEGYTLKEEQKYESDLHRYVDILFSMEPYKHLKSYFNIYGVFTASPESGVDEPRQRSYSSTALGFTFNSLDSDRYLLTEENKLLYDLAGQVPHDIIVVMANSKRYGGGGIYNYFSVFTSDGTWNDYVFHHEFAHALAGLGDEYYTSDVAYDEFYPKGSEPSEPNLTALLDPEKLKWKDLVTPGLSIPTEWGQRTFDSLGTARDALGKQKSQKLSELKKAGAAEETVRLAAEDFDVKLKRVNEEVISFMERHPLRGKIGVFEGGGYTPKGIYRPTVNSLMDQFNKSDRIFFAVNERAIEKAIRWLSGE
;
A
#
# COMPACT_ATOMS: atom_id res chain seq x y z
N MET A 1 -23.56 41.44 48.53
CA MET A 1 -22.37 40.75 47.97
C MET A 1 -22.79 40.18 46.61
N ARG A 2 -22.48 40.88 45.52
CA ARG A 2 -22.80 40.46 44.15
C ARG A 2 -21.64 39.62 43.64
N ILE A 3 -21.89 38.35 43.37
CA ILE A 3 -20.89 37.48 42.74
C ILE A 3 -20.94 37.71 41.23
N LEU A 4 -19.87 38.28 40.68
CA LEU A 4 -19.63 38.37 39.24
C LEU A 4 -19.07 36.98 38.76
N LEU A 5 -19.87 36.28 37.99
CA LEU A 5 -19.37 35.09 37.22
C LEU A 5 -18.53 35.62 36.03
N PRO A 6 -17.30 35.14 35.87
CA PRO A 6 -16.55 35.42 34.63
C PRO A 6 -17.15 34.63 33.50
N CYS A 7 -17.60 35.32 32.46
CA CYS A 7 -17.99 34.75 31.19
C CYS A 7 -16.70 34.33 30.43
N VAL A 8 -16.38 33.04 30.40
CA VAL A 8 -15.29 32.52 29.59
C VAL A 8 -15.81 32.42 28.15
N LEU A 9 -15.43 33.38 27.33
CA LEU A 9 -15.61 33.31 25.87
C LEU A 9 -14.64 32.28 25.31
N LEU A 10 -15.14 31.08 25.02
CA LEU A 10 -14.45 30.09 24.19
C LEU A 10 -14.42 30.60 22.76
N PHE A 11 -13.31 31.19 22.34
CA PHE A 11 -13.03 31.42 20.93
C PHE A 11 -12.71 30.06 20.29
N SER A 12 -13.68 29.44 19.66
CA SER A 12 -13.42 28.38 18.69
C SER A 12 -12.77 29.06 17.46
N THR A 13 -11.46 28.95 17.34
CA THR A 13 -10.77 29.27 16.09
C THR A 13 -11.18 28.18 15.09
N SER A 14 -12.25 28.43 14.32
CA SER A 14 -12.49 27.66 13.10
C SER A 14 -11.32 27.98 12.17
N VAL A 15 -10.43 27.00 11.94
CA VAL A 15 -9.48 27.08 10.83
C VAL A 15 -10.35 27.19 9.58
N ALA A 16 -10.29 28.31 8.89
CA ALA A 16 -11.05 28.48 7.65
C ALA A 16 -10.63 27.40 6.67
N GLN A 17 -11.59 26.63 6.18
CA GLN A 17 -11.36 25.59 5.18
C GLN A 17 -10.68 26.20 3.96
N VAL A 18 -9.64 25.53 3.44
CA VAL A 18 -8.94 25.96 2.21
C VAL A 18 -9.92 25.80 1.05
N GLN A 19 -10.15 26.89 0.31
CA GLN A 19 -10.97 26.85 -0.90
C GLN A 19 -10.06 26.53 -2.09
N PHE A 20 -10.37 25.49 -2.86
CA PHE A 20 -9.56 25.04 -3.99
C PHE A 20 -9.32 26.17 -4.99
N ASP A 21 -10.38 26.85 -5.40
CA ASP A 21 -10.34 27.90 -6.43
C ASP A 21 -9.57 29.16 -6.02
N ASP A 22 -9.25 29.33 -4.74
CA ASP A 22 -8.39 30.44 -4.31
C ASP A 22 -6.92 30.19 -4.65
N TYR A 23 -6.48 28.92 -4.68
CA TYR A 23 -5.06 28.56 -4.76
C TYR A 23 -4.69 27.70 -5.97
N PHE A 24 -5.64 26.99 -6.56
CA PHE A 24 -5.38 25.98 -7.58
C PHE A 24 -6.25 26.15 -8.82
N ILE A 25 -5.80 25.62 -9.94
CA ILE A 25 -6.60 25.39 -11.14
C ILE A 25 -6.88 23.89 -11.27
N ASP A 26 -7.95 23.55 -11.99
CA ASP A 26 -8.30 22.13 -12.25
C ASP A 26 -7.31 21.46 -13.21
N LYS A 27 -6.11 21.23 -12.70
CA LYS A 27 -5.01 20.49 -13.32
C LYS A 27 -4.18 19.84 -12.23
N SER A 28 -3.45 18.80 -12.59
CA SER A 28 -2.46 18.15 -11.71
C SER A 28 -1.06 18.67 -12.00
N LEU A 29 -0.26 18.85 -10.97
CA LEU A 29 1.17 19.05 -11.05
C LEU A 29 1.87 17.81 -10.52
N ARG A 30 2.55 17.06 -11.40
CA ARG A 30 3.40 15.94 -11.03
C ARG A 30 4.83 16.45 -10.79
N ILE A 31 5.37 16.12 -9.65
CA ILE A 31 6.74 16.43 -9.24
C ILE A 31 7.52 15.12 -9.27
N ASP A 32 8.35 14.95 -10.30
CA ASP A 32 9.25 13.82 -10.43
C ASP A 32 10.58 14.16 -9.75
N TYR A 33 11.10 13.22 -8.95
CA TYR A 33 12.34 13.41 -8.20
C TYR A 33 13.12 12.11 -8.05
N TYR A 34 14.40 12.22 -7.77
CA TYR A 34 15.25 11.11 -7.37
C TYR A 34 15.37 11.06 -5.86
N HIS A 35 15.18 9.88 -5.31
CA HIS A 35 15.34 9.57 -3.90
C HIS A 35 16.57 8.67 -3.75
N ILE A 36 17.60 9.15 -3.06
CA ILE A 36 18.93 8.54 -3.05
C ILE A 36 19.37 8.31 -1.61
N GLY A 37 19.92 7.15 -1.30
CA GLY A 37 20.48 6.91 0.03
C GLY A 37 20.45 5.46 0.49
N ASN A 38 20.43 5.30 1.82
CA ASN A 38 20.40 4.04 2.54
C ASN A 38 19.52 4.16 3.80
N SER A 39 19.70 3.32 4.81
CA SER A 39 18.92 3.37 6.05
C SER A 39 19.16 4.64 6.91
N VAL A 40 20.24 5.39 6.68
CA VAL A 40 20.69 6.53 7.50
C VAL A 40 20.72 7.83 6.72
N GLU A 41 21.22 7.78 5.50
CA GLU A 41 21.35 8.94 4.62
C GLU A 41 20.24 8.96 3.59
N GLU A 42 19.66 10.15 3.34
CA GLU A 42 18.53 10.35 2.45
C GLU A 42 18.66 11.71 1.77
N ILE A 43 18.63 11.69 0.43
CA ILE A 43 18.79 12.86 -0.42
C ILE A 43 17.67 12.84 -1.45
N ILE A 44 17.00 13.97 -1.62
CA ILE A 44 15.99 14.18 -2.66
C ILE A 44 16.48 15.24 -3.62
N THR A 45 16.35 14.99 -4.94
CA THR A 45 16.65 15.97 -5.99
C THR A 45 15.55 15.94 -7.05
N VAL A 46 15.07 17.14 -7.47
CA VAL A 46 14.06 17.21 -8.52
C VAL A 46 14.62 16.67 -9.85
N ASP A 47 13.79 15.91 -10.56
CA ASP A 47 14.00 15.59 -11.98
C ASP A 47 13.24 16.57 -12.85
N ARG A 48 11.91 16.53 -12.85
CA ARG A 48 11.06 17.37 -13.70
C ARG A 48 9.71 17.64 -13.05
N LEU A 49 9.09 18.71 -13.54
CA LEU A 49 7.71 19.08 -13.22
C LEU A 49 6.84 18.87 -14.47
N TYR A 50 5.66 18.27 -14.29
CA TYR A 50 4.71 18.04 -15.38
C TYR A 50 3.34 18.60 -15.01
N GLN A 51 2.79 19.42 -15.90
CA GLN A 51 1.37 19.73 -15.86
C GLN A 51 0.63 18.57 -16.54
N GLN A 52 -0.28 17.94 -15.83
CA GLN A 52 -1.09 16.85 -16.36
C GLN A 52 -2.56 17.24 -16.54
N SER A 53 -3.41 16.26 -16.85
CA SER A 53 -4.86 16.44 -17.05
C SER A 53 -5.56 17.02 -15.82
N ALA A 54 -6.89 17.01 -15.80
CA ALA A 54 -7.69 17.48 -14.68
C ALA A 54 -7.22 16.86 -13.35
N TRP A 55 -7.35 17.60 -12.27
CA TRP A 55 -7.13 17.12 -10.92
C TRP A 55 -8.20 16.06 -10.57
N ALA A 56 -7.81 14.85 -10.21
CA ALA A 56 -8.76 13.80 -9.84
C ALA A 56 -9.22 13.93 -8.37
N GLY A 57 -8.34 14.42 -7.50
CA GLY A 57 -8.62 14.48 -6.06
C GLY A 57 -9.71 15.48 -5.69
N SER A 58 -10.19 15.37 -4.46
CA SER A 58 -11.20 16.27 -3.91
C SER A 58 -10.77 17.74 -3.96
N THR A 59 -11.71 18.62 -4.30
CA THR A 59 -11.55 20.09 -4.20
C THR A 59 -11.98 20.63 -2.82
N LYS A 60 -12.56 19.78 -1.96
CA LYS A 60 -13.01 20.13 -0.60
C LYS A 60 -12.01 19.71 0.47
N ASN A 61 -11.43 18.52 0.33
CA ASN A 61 -10.53 17.89 1.30
C ASN A 61 -9.08 18.01 0.85
N LEU A 62 -8.45 19.16 1.10
CA LEU A 62 -7.11 19.47 0.62
C LEU A 62 -6.01 19.20 1.66
N ILE A 63 -6.36 19.11 2.93
CA ILE A 63 -5.42 18.90 4.04
C ILE A 63 -5.66 17.50 4.62
N ASP A 64 -4.67 16.63 4.47
CA ASP A 64 -4.72 15.25 4.97
C ASP A 64 -4.95 15.20 6.49
N PRO A 65 -6.08 14.63 6.96
CA PRO A 65 -6.39 14.50 8.38
C PRO A 65 -5.83 13.22 9.01
N PHE A 66 -5.37 12.26 8.20
CA PHE A 66 -5.03 10.91 8.67
C PHE A 66 -3.62 10.85 9.24
N GLY A 67 -2.71 11.62 8.66
CA GLY A 67 -1.31 11.55 9.00
C GLY A 67 -0.75 10.13 8.88
N LEU A 68 -1.07 9.42 7.81
CA LEU A 68 -0.54 8.10 7.50
C LEU A 68 0.71 8.19 6.62
N GLY A 69 1.37 7.06 6.40
CA GLY A 69 2.58 6.97 5.57
C GLY A 69 3.85 7.42 6.29
N ARG A 70 4.97 7.05 5.72
CA ARG A 70 6.32 7.39 6.22
C ARG A 70 6.73 8.80 5.79
N TYR A 71 6.22 9.25 4.66
CA TYR A 71 6.48 10.55 4.06
C TYR A 71 5.21 11.40 3.99
N ALA A 72 5.39 12.70 3.88
CA ALA A 72 4.32 13.63 3.57
C ALA A 72 4.82 14.73 2.64
N VAL A 73 3.94 15.18 1.75
CA VAL A 73 4.11 16.42 0.99
C VAL A 73 3.17 17.49 1.55
N LYS A 74 3.69 18.69 1.76
CA LYS A 74 2.93 19.88 2.18
C LYS A 74 3.16 21.02 1.22
N VAL A 75 2.12 21.72 0.84
CA VAL A 75 2.17 22.87 -0.08
C VAL A 75 1.75 24.12 0.65
N TYR A 76 2.64 25.07 0.69
CA TYR A 76 2.39 26.40 1.26
C TYR A 76 2.28 27.43 0.15
N ASP A 77 1.20 28.18 0.13
CA ASP A 77 1.06 29.36 -0.74
C ASP A 77 2.05 30.43 -0.28
N MET A 78 2.99 30.81 -1.14
CA MET A 78 4.05 31.75 -0.75
C MET A 78 3.54 33.16 -0.44
N PRO A 79 2.57 33.73 -1.19
CA PRO A 79 2.01 35.04 -0.87
C PRO A 79 1.34 35.12 0.51
N SER A 80 0.60 34.09 0.92
CA SER A 80 -0.14 34.10 2.19
C SER A 80 0.56 33.32 3.31
N ASN A 81 1.59 32.54 3.00
CA ASN A 81 2.27 31.60 3.90
C ASN A 81 1.31 30.59 4.57
N LYS A 82 0.23 30.23 3.90
CA LYS A 82 -0.76 29.26 4.38
C LYS A 82 -0.46 27.86 3.85
N LEU A 83 -0.66 26.85 4.68
CA LEU A 83 -0.74 25.46 4.22
C LEU A 83 -2.04 25.32 3.42
N VAL A 84 -1.93 24.97 2.14
CA VAL A 84 -3.06 24.89 1.20
C VAL A 84 -3.32 23.47 0.69
N TYR A 85 -2.33 22.56 0.81
CA TYR A 85 -2.47 21.14 0.48
C TYR A 85 -1.51 20.30 1.30
N SER A 86 -1.94 19.07 1.65
CA SER A 86 -1.04 18.07 2.21
C SER A 86 -1.53 16.65 1.88
N LYS A 87 -0.59 15.71 1.74
CA LYS A 87 -0.83 14.28 1.50
C LYS A 87 0.27 13.45 2.12
N GLY A 88 -0.09 12.45 2.93
CA GLY A 88 0.83 11.41 3.41
C GLY A 88 0.99 10.31 2.35
N TYR A 89 2.16 9.67 2.26
CA TYR A 89 2.44 8.60 1.32
C TYR A 89 3.62 7.72 1.78
N ASP A 90 3.74 6.55 1.19
CA ASP A 90 4.94 5.72 1.25
C ASP A 90 5.61 5.65 -0.12
N SER A 91 6.85 5.19 -0.16
CA SER A 91 7.64 5.18 -1.39
C SER A 91 8.48 3.92 -1.53
N TYR A 92 8.95 3.63 -2.74
CA TYR A 92 9.84 2.50 -2.99
C TYR A 92 11.16 2.64 -2.19
N PHE A 93 11.73 3.85 -2.14
CA PHE A 93 12.90 4.12 -1.30
C PHE A 93 12.60 3.88 0.18
N GLY A 94 11.39 4.23 0.64
CA GLY A 94 10.93 3.96 2.00
C GLY A 94 10.94 2.47 2.35
N GLU A 95 10.58 1.61 1.39
CA GLU A 95 10.71 0.16 1.53
C GLU A 95 12.19 -0.27 1.54
N TYR A 96 12.98 0.22 0.57
CA TYR A 96 14.40 -0.13 0.45
C TYR A 96 15.18 0.17 1.73
N LYS A 97 15.01 1.33 2.35
CA LYS A 97 15.79 1.75 3.53
C LYS A 97 15.61 0.82 4.74
N THR A 98 14.60 -0.07 4.74
CA THR A 98 14.38 -1.07 5.80
C THR A 98 15.12 -2.38 5.55
N THR A 99 15.68 -2.58 4.36
CA THR A 99 16.35 -3.83 3.95
C THR A 99 17.75 -3.98 4.56
N ALA A 100 18.25 -5.21 4.60
CA ALA A 100 19.61 -5.51 5.08
C ALA A 100 20.69 -4.76 4.31
N PRO A 101 20.72 -4.72 2.95
CA PRO A 101 21.72 -3.95 2.21
C PRO A 101 21.73 -2.46 2.57
N ALA A 102 20.54 -1.84 2.76
CA ALA A 102 20.46 -0.45 3.17
C ALA A 102 21.04 -0.23 4.57
N LYS A 103 20.80 -1.15 5.51
CA LYS A 103 21.38 -1.12 6.87
C LYS A 103 22.91 -1.32 6.87
N GLU A 104 23.43 -2.10 5.94
CA GLU A 104 24.85 -2.29 5.70
C GLU A 104 25.53 -1.10 5.00
N GLY A 105 24.78 -0.05 4.67
CA GLY A 105 25.27 1.20 4.10
C GLY A 105 25.26 1.25 2.56
N VAL A 106 24.69 0.27 1.88
CA VAL A 106 24.55 0.29 0.41
C VAL A 106 23.55 1.39 0.03
N LYS A 107 24.00 2.33 -0.81
CA LYS A 107 23.15 3.40 -1.34
C LYS A 107 22.52 2.97 -2.66
N ARG A 108 21.25 3.28 -2.82
CA ARG A 108 20.51 3.13 -4.09
C ARG A 108 19.79 4.42 -4.44
N THR A 109 19.39 4.50 -5.70
CA THR A 109 18.62 5.62 -6.26
C THR A 109 17.33 5.08 -6.82
N TYR A 110 16.22 5.71 -6.46
CA TYR A 110 14.90 5.43 -7.03
C TYR A 110 14.35 6.71 -7.64
N HIS A 111 13.69 6.59 -8.80
CA HIS A 111 12.87 7.64 -9.34
C HIS A 111 11.48 7.53 -8.71
N GLU A 112 10.97 8.63 -8.17
CA GLU A 112 9.67 8.71 -7.49
C GLU A 112 8.90 9.93 -7.98
N ALA A 113 7.61 9.99 -7.69
CA ALA A 113 6.78 11.13 -8.03
C ALA A 113 5.70 11.37 -6.97
N VAL A 114 5.34 12.64 -6.79
CA VAL A 114 4.13 13.04 -6.06
C VAL A 114 3.26 13.92 -6.94
N MET A 115 1.95 13.81 -6.76
CA MET A 115 0.97 14.66 -7.44
C MET A 115 0.33 15.61 -6.45
N ILE A 116 0.24 16.88 -6.86
CA ILE A 116 -0.47 17.94 -6.13
C ILE A 116 -1.42 18.67 -7.10
N PRO A 117 -2.44 19.40 -6.63
CA PRO A 117 -3.20 20.28 -7.50
C PRO A 117 -2.28 21.35 -8.09
N PHE A 118 -2.53 21.79 -9.34
CA PHE A 118 -1.69 22.78 -10.01
C PHE A 118 -1.90 24.17 -9.40
N PRO A 119 -0.87 24.81 -8.83
CA PRO A 119 -1.02 26.09 -8.13
C PRO A 119 -1.25 27.26 -9.10
N LYS A 120 -2.01 28.28 -8.66
CA LYS A 120 -2.19 29.56 -9.37
C LYS A 120 -1.01 30.49 -9.20
N ASP A 121 -0.45 30.53 -8.01
CA ASP A 121 0.66 31.37 -7.60
C ASP A 121 1.86 30.54 -7.13
N LYS A 122 2.97 31.20 -6.81
CA LYS A 122 4.17 30.52 -6.31
C LYS A 122 3.90 29.79 -5.00
N VAL A 123 4.37 28.56 -4.93
CA VAL A 123 4.24 27.70 -3.75
C VAL A 123 5.59 27.18 -3.28
N LEU A 124 5.69 26.97 -1.96
CA LEU A 124 6.75 26.21 -1.33
C LEU A 124 6.22 24.79 -1.08
N VAL A 125 6.81 23.80 -1.73
CA VAL A 125 6.54 22.39 -1.49
C VAL A 125 7.55 21.85 -0.48
N VAL A 126 7.07 21.27 0.60
CA VAL A 126 7.89 20.69 1.68
C VAL A 126 7.67 19.18 1.71
N PHE A 127 8.76 18.44 1.55
CA PHE A 127 8.78 17.00 1.74
C PHE A 127 9.20 16.71 3.17
N GLU A 128 8.43 15.88 3.85
CA GLU A 128 8.68 15.49 5.23
C GLU A 128 8.82 13.98 5.35
N MET A 129 9.59 13.53 6.33
CA MET A 129 9.74 12.13 6.72
C MET A 129 9.48 11.98 8.22
N ARG A 130 8.93 10.84 8.63
CA ARG A 130 8.79 10.51 10.05
C ARG A 130 10.13 10.19 10.69
N ASP A 131 10.40 10.86 11.78
CA ASP A 131 11.54 10.55 12.65
C ASP A 131 11.24 9.31 13.53
N LYS A 132 12.22 8.87 14.31
CA LYS A 132 12.09 7.73 15.25
C LYS A 132 11.02 7.91 16.33
N ARG A 133 10.45 9.10 16.48
CA ARG A 133 9.34 9.41 17.39
C ARG A 133 8.00 9.46 16.67
N ASN A 134 7.98 9.03 15.41
CA ASN A 134 6.81 9.09 14.53
C ASN A 134 6.29 10.52 14.27
N ILE A 135 7.21 11.52 14.26
CA ILE A 135 6.89 12.92 13.99
C ILE A 135 7.46 13.29 12.63
N PHE A 136 6.66 13.91 11.77
CA PHE A 136 7.11 14.44 10.50
C PHE A 136 8.14 15.56 10.65
N ARG A 137 9.25 15.46 9.90
CA ARG A 137 10.33 16.44 9.83
C ARG A 137 10.63 16.78 8.39
N PRO A 138 10.81 18.06 8.05
CA PRO A 138 11.23 18.47 6.71
C PRO A 138 12.58 17.82 6.35
N ILE A 139 12.63 17.23 5.16
CA ILE A 139 13.86 16.64 4.59
C ILE A 139 14.28 17.36 3.31
N TRP A 140 13.32 17.99 2.62
CA TRP A 140 13.60 18.74 1.39
C TRP A 140 12.50 19.76 1.12
N THR A 141 12.87 20.83 0.40
CA THR A 141 11.93 21.89 -0.03
C THR A 141 12.16 22.25 -1.49
N LEU A 142 11.08 22.63 -2.17
CA LEU A 142 11.10 23.04 -3.57
C LEU A 142 10.17 24.25 -3.76
N ASP A 143 10.73 25.37 -4.25
CA ASP A 143 9.95 26.52 -4.69
C ASP A 143 9.46 26.25 -6.12
N ILE A 144 8.16 26.40 -6.35
CA ILE A 144 7.55 26.22 -7.66
C ILE A 144 6.87 27.51 -8.10
N ASP A 145 7.29 28.02 -9.26
CA ASP A 145 6.58 29.07 -10.00
C ASP A 145 5.70 28.39 -11.08
N PRO A 146 4.37 28.50 -11.03
CA PRO A 146 3.50 27.88 -12.03
C PRO A 146 3.72 28.40 -13.45
N ASN A 147 4.39 29.55 -13.61
CA ASN A 147 4.74 30.16 -14.90
C ASN A 147 6.12 29.71 -15.41
N ASP A 148 6.84 28.86 -14.67
CA ASP A 148 8.15 28.37 -15.12
C ASP A 148 7.99 27.61 -16.46
N TYR A 149 8.80 28.03 -17.44
CA TYR A 149 8.81 27.41 -18.77
C TYR A 149 9.42 26.01 -18.78
N HIS A 150 10.12 25.60 -17.73
CA HIS A 150 10.64 24.23 -17.59
C HIS A 150 9.57 23.22 -17.17
N ILE A 151 8.39 23.65 -16.74
CA ILE A 151 7.26 22.76 -16.51
C ILE A 151 6.82 22.15 -17.85
N VAL A 152 6.91 20.84 -17.98
CA VAL A 152 6.51 20.11 -19.19
C VAL A 152 4.97 20.14 -19.27
N ARG A 153 4.44 20.63 -20.40
CA ARG A 153 3.00 20.73 -20.66
C ARG A 153 2.51 19.87 -21.80
N GLU A 154 3.40 19.10 -22.38
CA GLU A 154 3.09 18.18 -23.47
C GLU A 154 2.47 16.88 -22.93
N SER A 155 1.57 16.29 -23.72
CA SER A 155 0.99 15.00 -23.36
C SER A 155 2.07 13.92 -23.37
N THR A 156 2.11 13.11 -22.33
CA THR A 156 2.97 11.93 -22.22
C THR A 156 2.34 10.67 -22.81
N SER A 157 1.22 10.80 -23.54
CA SER A 157 0.51 9.67 -24.16
C SER A 157 1.45 8.83 -25.04
N ARG A 158 1.45 7.51 -24.80
CA ARG A 158 2.30 6.53 -25.50
C ARG A 158 1.51 5.57 -26.39
N GLY A 159 0.37 6.03 -26.94
CA GLY A 159 -0.48 5.19 -27.79
C GLY A 159 -1.26 4.13 -27.03
N SER A 160 -1.50 4.34 -25.75
CA SER A 160 -2.33 3.48 -24.92
C SER A 160 -3.81 3.57 -25.31
N ARG A 161 -4.58 2.51 -24.98
CA ARG A 161 -6.04 2.53 -25.08
C ARG A 161 -6.62 2.65 -23.69
N VAL A 162 -7.64 3.50 -23.56
CA VAL A 162 -8.37 3.73 -22.31
C VAL A 162 -9.72 3.05 -22.40
N TYR A 163 -10.08 2.33 -21.33
CA TYR A 163 -11.37 1.68 -21.12
C TYR A 163 -12.04 2.34 -19.90
N GLU A 164 -13.18 3.00 -20.10
CA GLU A 164 -14.02 3.47 -19.01
C GLU A 164 -14.92 2.31 -18.57
N VAL A 165 -14.62 1.70 -17.42
CA VAL A 165 -15.31 0.50 -16.93
C VAL A 165 -16.46 0.86 -16.00
N LEU A 166 -16.26 1.85 -15.15
CA LEU A 166 -17.28 2.38 -14.23
C LEU A 166 -17.13 3.90 -14.18
N HIS A 167 -18.22 4.59 -14.44
CA HIS A 167 -18.31 6.04 -14.26
C HIS A 167 -19.51 6.36 -13.35
N SER A 168 -19.23 6.86 -12.15
CA SER A 168 -20.24 7.19 -11.14
C SER A 168 -20.43 8.70 -10.95
N GLY A 169 -19.57 9.52 -11.53
CA GLY A 169 -19.71 10.98 -11.44
C GLY A 169 -18.40 11.75 -11.58
N ASP A 170 -18.42 13.00 -11.12
CA ASP A 170 -17.30 13.94 -11.20
C ASP A 170 -16.06 13.40 -10.47
N PRO A 171 -14.87 13.40 -11.10
CA PRO A 171 -13.62 12.99 -10.45
C PRO A 171 -13.35 13.67 -9.10
N HIS A 172 -13.77 14.93 -8.93
CA HIS A 172 -13.59 15.63 -7.64
C HIS A 172 -14.46 15.10 -6.49
N GLU A 173 -15.45 14.25 -6.80
CA GLU A 173 -16.41 13.68 -5.86
C GLU A 173 -16.41 12.14 -5.88
N LYS A 174 -15.44 11.54 -6.54
CA LYS A 174 -15.24 10.08 -6.65
C LYS A 174 -13.81 9.70 -6.34
N VAL A 175 -13.60 8.44 -6.10
CA VAL A 175 -12.28 7.82 -6.08
C VAL A 175 -11.99 7.32 -7.48
N ASP A 176 -11.04 7.91 -8.15
CA ASP A 176 -10.66 7.57 -9.50
C ASP A 176 -9.56 6.50 -9.50
N LEU A 177 -9.89 5.33 -10.03
CA LEU A 177 -9.00 4.18 -10.05
C LEU A 177 -8.47 3.94 -11.46
N ALA A 178 -7.15 4.03 -11.66
CA ALA A 178 -6.48 3.64 -12.88
C ALA A 178 -5.93 2.21 -12.76
N ILE A 179 -6.41 1.27 -13.59
CA ILE A 179 -5.92 -0.11 -13.65
C ILE A 179 -5.06 -0.26 -14.90
N LEU A 180 -3.74 -0.39 -14.70
CA LEU A 180 -2.76 -0.45 -15.79
C LEU A 180 -2.45 -1.90 -16.18
N ALA A 181 -2.30 -2.13 -17.48
CA ALA A 181 -1.88 -3.43 -18.01
C ALA A 181 -0.36 -3.62 -17.88
N GLU A 182 0.07 -4.75 -17.35
CA GLU A 182 1.47 -5.17 -17.33
C GLU A 182 1.65 -6.60 -17.83
N GLY A 183 2.59 -6.79 -18.77
CA GLY A 183 2.86 -8.11 -19.34
C GLY A 183 1.78 -8.65 -20.26
N TYR A 184 0.85 -7.83 -20.73
CA TYR A 184 -0.12 -8.18 -21.77
C TYR A 184 0.38 -7.70 -23.14
N THR A 185 0.55 -8.60 -24.07
CA THR A 185 0.88 -8.28 -25.47
C THR A 185 -0.34 -7.73 -26.22
N LEU A 186 -0.12 -7.14 -27.40
CA LEU A 186 -1.23 -6.67 -28.26
C LEU A 186 -2.24 -7.80 -28.60
N LYS A 187 -1.78 -9.06 -28.68
CA LYS A 187 -2.65 -10.21 -28.92
C LYS A 187 -3.49 -10.59 -27.68
N GLU A 188 -3.09 -10.14 -26.52
CA GLU A 188 -3.76 -10.42 -25.23
C GLU A 188 -4.63 -9.24 -24.75
N GLU A 189 -4.88 -8.25 -25.61
CA GLU A 189 -5.73 -7.11 -25.28
C GLU A 189 -7.13 -7.52 -24.84
N GLN A 190 -7.76 -8.48 -25.52
CA GLN A 190 -9.07 -9.00 -25.12
C GLN A 190 -9.02 -9.75 -23.78
N LYS A 191 -7.89 -10.41 -23.49
CA LYS A 191 -7.66 -11.01 -22.15
C LYS A 191 -7.60 -9.93 -21.09
N TYR A 192 -6.84 -8.85 -21.34
CA TYR A 192 -6.77 -7.72 -20.40
C TYR A 192 -8.16 -7.13 -20.13
N GLU A 193 -8.95 -6.85 -21.16
CA GLU A 193 -10.31 -6.33 -21.03
C GLU A 193 -11.21 -7.27 -20.20
N SER A 194 -11.14 -8.57 -20.47
CA SER A 194 -11.87 -9.58 -19.71
C SER A 194 -11.43 -9.65 -18.25
N ASP A 195 -10.12 -9.62 -17.99
CA ASP A 195 -9.55 -9.60 -16.66
C ASP A 195 -9.94 -8.30 -15.92
N LEU A 196 -9.91 -7.16 -16.59
CA LEU A 196 -10.28 -5.86 -16.04
C LEU A 196 -11.72 -5.88 -15.51
N HIS A 197 -12.68 -6.33 -16.31
CA HIS A 197 -14.08 -6.46 -15.86
C HIS A 197 -14.22 -7.44 -14.71
N ARG A 198 -13.54 -8.57 -14.76
CA ARG A 198 -13.55 -9.58 -13.70
C ARG A 198 -13.05 -9.01 -12.36
N TYR A 199 -11.97 -8.23 -12.37
CA TYR A 199 -11.42 -7.65 -11.14
C TYR A 199 -12.25 -6.47 -10.61
N VAL A 200 -12.94 -5.74 -11.46
CA VAL A 200 -13.94 -4.75 -11.01
C VAL A 200 -15.12 -5.45 -10.30
N ASP A 201 -15.57 -6.58 -10.80
CA ASP A 201 -16.61 -7.36 -10.12
C ASP A 201 -16.10 -7.96 -8.79
N ILE A 202 -14.85 -8.43 -8.77
CA ILE A 202 -14.20 -8.91 -7.55
C ILE A 202 -14.10 -7.79 -6.51
N LEU A 203 -13.65 -6.58 -6.88
CA LEU A 203 -13.56 -5.44 -5.97
C LEU A 203 -14.87 -5.20 -5.22
N PHE A 204 -15.98 -5.19 -5.94
CA PHE A 204 -17.29 -4.91 -5.36
C PHE A 204 -18.05 -6.15 -4.85
N SER A 205 -17.39 -7.31 -4.80
CA SER A 205 -17.96 -8.51 -4.19
C SER A 205 -17.89 -8.51 -2.66
N MET A 206 -17.05 -7.63 -2.07
CA MET A 206 -16.69 -7.60 -0.65
C MET A 206 -16.98 -6.25 -0.01
N GLU A 207 -17.38 -6.27 1.27
CA GLU A 207 -17.45 -5.06 2.09
C GLU A 207 -16.04 -4.57 2.49
N PRO A 208 -15.84 -3.24 2.59
CA PRO A 208 -16.81 -2.16 2.45
C PRO A 208 -17.02 -1.69 1.00
N TYR A 209 -16.23 -2.15 0.04
CA TYR A 209 -16.29 -1.72 -1.36
C TYR A 209 -17.67 -1.94 -1.99
N LYS A 210 -18.37 -3.03 -1.61
CA LYS A 210 -19.66 -3.38 -2.17
C LYS A 210 -20.70 -2.28 -1.99
N HIS A 211 -20.88 -1.78 -0.78
CA HIS A 211 -21.84 -0.71 -0.52
C HIS A 211 -21.35 0.68 -0.94
N LEU A 212 -20.03 0.83 -1.17
CA LEU A 212 -19.40 2.08 -1.61
C LEU A 212 -19.15 2.14 -3.12
N LYS A 213 -19.71 1.21 -3.92
CA LYS A 213 -19.48 1.14 -5.37
C LYS A 213 -19.73 2.47 -6.10
N SER A 214 -20.77 3.21 -5.68
CA SER A 214 -21.11 4.51 -6.28
C SER A 214 -20.11 5.64 -6.01
N TYR A 215 -19.11 5.41 -5.17
CA TYR A 215 -18.02 6.35 -4.90
C TYR A 215 -16.86 6.20 -5.89
N PHE A 216 -16.87 5.25 -6.83
CA PHE A 216 -15.75 4.96 -7.70
C PHE A 216 -16.02 5.33 -9.15
N ASN A 217 -15.00 5.88 -9.81
CA ASN A 217 -14.79 5.80 -11.24
C ASN A 217 -13.63 4.83 -11.49
N ILE A 218 -13.70 3.99 -12.53
CA ILE A 218 -12.67 2.99 -12.83
C ILE A 218 -12.32 3.03 -14.30
N TYR A 219 -11.04 3.20 -14.58
CA TYR A 219 -10.46 3.26 -15.89
C TYR A 219 -9.41 2.14 -16.06
N GLY A 220 -9.47 1.43 -17.16
CA GLY A 220 -8.40 0.56 -17.64
C GLY A 220 -7.47 1.32 -18.59
N VAL A 221 -6.17 1.18 -18.43
CA VAL A 221 -5.18 1.73 -19.37
C VAL A 221 -4.34 0.58 -19.93
N PHE A 222 -4.57 0.28 -21.18
CA PHE A 222 -3.86 -0.78 -21.90
C PHE A 222 -2.71 -0.20 -22.70
N THR A 223 -1.51 -0.66 -22.40
CA THR A 223 -0.31 -0.46 -23.22
C THR A 223 0.28 -1.83 -23.49
N ALA A 224 0.41 -2.18 -24.77
CA ALA A 224 0.90 -3.50 -25.15
C ALA A 224 2.36 -3.69 -24.73
N SER A 225 2.62 -4.75 -23.97
CA SER A 225 3.97 -5.23 -23.71
C SER A 225 4.56 -5.92 -24.94
N PRO A 226 5.84 -5.77 -25.23
CA PRO A 226 6.50 -6.54 -26.30
C PRO A 226 6.41 -8.05 -26.06
N GLU A 227 6.53 -8.50 -24.83
CA GLU A 227 6.46 -9.90 -24.40
C GLU A 227 5.41 -10.11 -23.33
N SER A 228 4.87 -11.33 -23.24
CA SER A 228 3.88 -11.73 -22.25
C SER A 228 4.54 -12.11 -20.91
N GLY A 229 3.89 -11.79 -19.80
CA GLY A 229 4.36 -12.13 -18.47
C GLY A 229 5.14 -11.00 -17.80
N VAL A 230 5.90 -11.33 -16.78
CA VAL A 230 6.74 -10.43 -15.97
C VAL A 230 8.05 -11.13 -15.62
N ASP A 231 9.04 -10.38 -15.20
CA ASP A 231 10.34 -10.93 -14.80
C ASP A 231 10.24 -11.85 -13.58
N GLU A 232 10.89 -13.03 -13.69
CA GLU A 232 11.07 -14.00 -12.60
C GLU A 232 12.57 -14.33 -12.43
N PRO A 233 13.38 -13.45 -11.83
CA PRO A 233 14.84 -13.57 -11.80
C PRO A 233 15.35 -14.87 -11.18
N ARG A 234 14.70 -15.39 -10.12
CA ARG A 234 15.09 -16.66 -9.50
C ARG A 234 14.87 -17.87 -10.41
N GLN A 235 13.99 -17.73 -11.42
CA GLN A 235 13.77 -18.73 -12.46
C GLN A 235 14.58 -18.44 -13.73
N ARG A 236 15.35 -17.34 -13.75
CA ARG A 236 16.09 -16.85 -14.93
C ARG A 236 15.18 -16.60 -16.12
N SER A 237 13.93 -16.19 -15.88
CA SER A 237 12.96 -15.79 -16.89
C SER A 237 12.85 -14.28 -16.88
N TYR A 238 13.02 -13.67 -18.05
CA TYR A 238 12.99 -12.21 -18.23
C TYR A 238 12.08 -11.89 -19.42
N SER A 239 11.22 -10.90 -19.26
CA SER A 239 10.26 -10.47 -20.28
C SER A 239 10.36 -8.95 -20.45
N SER A 240 10.46 -8.49 -21.69
CA SER A 240 10.36 -7.07 -22.00
C SER A 240 8.90 -6.64 -21.91
N THR A 241 8.57 -5.79 -20.94
CA THR A 241 7.18 -5.42 -20.65
C THR A 241 6.95 -3.91 -20.64
N ALA A 242 5.70 -3.47 -20.56
CA ALA A 242 5.33 -2.06 -20.64
C ALA A 242 5.81 -1.25 -19.43
N LEU A 243 5.84 -1.87 -18.22
CA LEU A 243 6.15 -1.21 -16.96
C LEU A 243 7.31 -1.85 -16.21
N GLY A 244 7.94 -2.92 -16.75
CA GLY A 244 9.14 -3.52 -16.17
C GLY A 244 8.96 -4.10 -14.76
N PHE A 245 7.79 -4.64 -14.45
CA PHE A 245 7.57 -5.29 -13.15
C PHE A 245 8.37 -6.57 -13.02
N THR A 246 9.00 -6.74 -11.86
CA THR A 246 9.83 -7.90 -11.55
C THR A 246 9.49 -8.49 -10.20
N PHE A 247 9.37 -9.82 -10.14
CA PHE A 247 9.42 -10.54 -8.88
C PHE A 247 10.79 -10.39 -8.24
N ASN A 248 10.91 -10.79 -7.00
CA ASN A 248 12.12 -10.69 -6.19
C ASN A 248 12.58 -9.26 -5.89
N SER A 249 11.70 -8.29 -6.05
CA SER A 249 11.94 -6.92 -5.59
C SER A 249 12.36 -6.92 -4.12
N LEU A 250 13.38 -6.14 -3.79
CA LEU A 250 13.99 -6.05 -2.45
C LEU A 250 14.39 -7.43 -1.86
N ASP A 251 14.73 -8.40 -2.73
CA ASP A 251 15.08 -9.79 -2.40
C ASP A 251 13.96 -10.64 -1.76
N SER A 252 12.72 -10.16 -1.79
CA SER A 252 11.54 -10.92 -1.37
C SER A 252 10.94 -11.70 -2.54
N ASP A 253 10.81 -13.03 -2.41
CA ASP A 253 10.43 -13.96 -3.49
C ASP A 253 9.11 -13.61 -4.19
N ARG A 254 8.13 -13.15 -3.43
CA ARG A 254 6.78 -12.83 -3.91
C ARG A 254 6.52 -11.34 -4.16
N TYR A 255 7.47 -10.48 -3.83
CA TYR A 255 7.28 -9.04 -3.95
C TYR A 255 7.47 -8.63 -5.41
N LEU A 256 6.42 -8.09 -6.01
CA LEU A 256 6.34 -7.72 -7.42
C LEU A 256 6.25 -6.21 -7.53
N LEU A 257 7.35 -5.55 -7.90
CA LEU A 257 7.41 -4.08 -8.01
C LEU A 257 8.11 -3.67 -9.30
N THR A 258 8.09 -2.36 -9.61
CA THR A 258 8.84 -1.75 -10.70
C THR A 258 9.68 -0.57 -10.21
N GLU A 259 10.85 -0.37 -10.81
CA GLU A 259 11.66 0.85 -10.67
C GLU A 259 11.35 1.87 -11.80
N GLU A 260 10.50 1.50 -12.78
CA GLU A 260 10.11 2.33 -13.93
C GLU A 260 8.98 3.33 -13.58
N ASN A 261 9.16 4.06 -12.48
CA ASN A 261 8.15 4.97 -11.93
C ASN A 261 7.67 6.03 -12.94
N LYS A 262 8.56 6.53 -13.79
CA LYS A 262 8.19 7.52 -14.81
C LYS A 262 7.18 6.96 -15.81
N LEU A 263 7.40 5.73 -16.27
CA LEU A 263 6.45 5.03 -17.15
C LEU A 263 5.11 4.79 -16.46
N LEU A 264 5.15 4.40 -15.20
CA LEU A 264 3.96 4.18 -14.39
C LEU A 264 3.06 5.43 -14.36
N TYR A 265 3.62 6.59 -14.03
CA TYR A 265 2.88 7.84 -13.99
C TYR A 265 2.55 8.41 -15.38
N ASP A 266 3.36 8.17 -16.41
CA ASP A 266 3.05 8.56 -17.79
C ASP A 266 1.80 7.81 -18.30
N LEU A 267 1.64 6.53 -17.95
CA LEU A 267 0.49 5.74 -18.32
C LEU A 267 -0.74 6.08 -17.47
N ALA A 268 -0.59 6.17 -16.15
CA ALA A 268 -1.69 6.54 -15.26
C ALA A 268 -2.23 7.94 -15.57
N GLY A 269 -1.37 8.89 -15.93
CA GLY A 269 -1.76 10.28 -16.25
C GLY A 269 -2.64 10.45 -17.49
N GLN A 270 -2.98 9.38 -18.20
CA GLN A 270 -3.93 9.42 -19.32
C GLN A 270 -5.39 9.46 -18.87
N VAL A 271 -5.65 9.14 -17.61
CA VAL A 271 -6.98 9.18 -16.97
C VAL A 271 -6.89 9.93 -15.65
N PRO A 272 -7.99 10.49 -15.14
CA PRO A 272 -8.07 10.93 -13.76
C PRO A 272 -7.74 9.75 -12.84
N HIS A 273 -6.93 9.98 -11.80
CA HIS A 273 -6.62 8.91 -10.83
C HIS A 273 -6.18 9.44 -9.48
N ASP A 274 -6.75 8.87 -8.43
CA ASP A 274 -6.27 8.98 -7.06
C ASP A 274 -5.34 7.82 -6.71
N ILE A 275 -5.66 6.63 -7.23
CA ILE A 275 -4.97 5.37 -6.94
C ILE A 275 -4.61 4.65 -8.25
N ILE A 276 -3.38 4.17 -8.31
CA ILE A 276 -2.87 3.34 -9.40
C ILE A 276 -2.89 1.88 -8.95
N VAL A 277 -3.48 1.02 -9.78
CA VAL A 277 -3.41 -0.43 -9.64
C VAL A 277 -2.77 -1.01 -10.89
N VAL A 278 -1.85 -1.94 -10.72
CA VAL A 278 -1.23 -2.64 -11.84
C VAL A 278 -1.68 -4.11 -11.85
N MET A 279 -2.25 -4.51 -12.96
CA MET A 279 -2.67 -5.89 -13.20
C MET A 279 -1.63 -6.59 -14.06
N ALA A 280 -0.85 -7.49 -13.44
CA ALA A 280 0.24 -8.20 -14.08
C ALA A 280 -0.22 -9.55 -14.65
N ASN A 281 0.05 -9.80 -15.91
CA ASN A 281 -0.29 -11.03 -16.63
C ASN A 281 0.61 -12.20 -16.19
N SER A 282 0.35 -12.76 -15.03
CA SER A 282 1.12 -13.86 -14.47
C SER A 282 0.25 -14.83 -13.67
N LYS A 283 0.67 -16.11 -13.64
CA LYS A 283 0.06 -17.17 -12.82
C LYS A 283 0.74 -17.32 -11.47
N ARG A 284 1.89 -16.67 -11.27
CA ARG A 284 2.64 -16.76 -10.03
C ARG A 284 1.96 -15.93 -8.94
N TYR A 285 1.93 -16.50 -7.73
CA TYR A 285 1.46 -15.78 -6.54
C TYR A 285 2.41 -14.65 -6.19
N GLY A 286 1.90 -13.43 -6.04
CA GLY A 286 2.63 -12.26 -5.58
C GLY A 286 1.91 -10.96 -5.88
N GLY A 287 2.40 -9.92 -5.29
CA GLY A 287 1.87 -8.57 -5.38
C GLY A 287 2.72 -7.60 -4.59
N GLY A 288 2.18 -6.42 -4.34
CA GLY A 288 2.74 -5.37 -3.50
C GLY A 288 1.80 -4.17 -3.44
N GLY A 289 1.75 -3.51 -2.31
CA GLY A 289 0.93 -2.31 -2.10
C GLY A 289 1.70 -1.27 -1.30
N ILE A 290 1.83 -0.06 -1.85
CA ILE A 290 2.53 1.07 -1.24
C ILE A 290 1.54 2.22 -1.09
N TYR A 291 1.36 2.72 0.14
CA TYR A 291 0.34 3.70 0.48
C TYR A 291 0.44 4.98 -0.35
N ASN A 292 -0.69 5.38 -0.97
CA ASN A 292 -0.78 6.55 -1.86
C ASN A 292 0.25 6.59 -2.99
N TYR A 293 0.71 5.40 -3.43
CA TYR A 293 1.64 5.24 -4.55
C TYR A 293 1.03 4.30 -5.59
N PHE A 294 1.13 3.00 -5.43
CA PHE A 294 0.43 2.02 -6.26
C PHE A 294 0.24 0.69 -5.54
N SER A 295 -0.66 -0.14 -6.08
CA SER A 295 -0.71 -1.57 -5.79
C SER A 295 -0.55 -2.40 -7.05
N VAL A 296 -0.06 -3.62 -6.91
CA VAL A 296 0.09 -4.59 -8.00
C VAL A 296 -0.33 -5.97 -7.55
N PHE A 297 -0.94 -6.72 -8.45
CA PHE A 297 -1.33 -8.11 -8.26
C PHE A 297 -1.23 -8.87 -9.59
N THR A 298 -1.20 -10.21 -9.52
CA THR A 298 -1.15 -11.07 -10.71
C THR A 298 -2.55 -11.53 -11.11
N SER A 299 -2.85 -11.56 -12.42
CA SER A 299 -4.21 -11.80 -12.94
C SER A 299 -4.69 -13.25 -12.84
N ASP A 300 -3.79 -14.24 -12.90
CA ASP A 300 -4.16 -15.65 -13.11
C ASP A 300 -3.69 -16.62 -12.03
N GLY A 301 -3.11 -16.13 -10.93
CA GLY A 301 -2.63 -16.99 -9.85
C GLY A 301 -3.75 -17.53 -8.97
N THR A 302 -3.44 -18.54 -8.18
CA THR A 302 -4.29 -18.98 -7.07
C THR A 302 -4.31 -17.87 -5.99
N TRP A 303 -5.46 -17.47 -5.48
CA TRP A 303 -5.61 -16.42 -4.45
C TRP A 303 -5.42 -14.98 -4.95
N ASN A 304 -5.47 -14.72 -6.24
CA ASN A 304 -5.30 -13.37 -6.80
C ASN A 304 -6.30 -12.36 -6.28
N ASP A 305 -7.53 -12.75 -6.11
CA ASP A 305 -8.59 -11.93 -5.55
C ASP A 305 -8.31 -11.54 -4.08
N TYR A 306 -7.73 -12.46 -3.29
CA TYR A 306 -7.20 -12.13 -1.96
C TYR A 306 -6.06 -11.11 -2.07
N VAL A 307 -5.06 -11.38 -2.90
CA VAL A 307 -3.90 -10.48 -3.09
C VAL A 307 -4.36 -9.10 -3.56
N PHE A 308 -5.28 -9.05 -4.53
CA PHE A 308 -5.81 -7.78 -5.03
C PHE A 308 -6.41 -6.92 -3.92
N HIS A 309 -7.32 -7.47 -3.11
CA HIS A 309 -7.94 -6.70 -2.03
C HIS A 309 -6.94 -6.31 -0.93
N HIS A 310 -6.00 -7.21 -0.61
CA HIS A 310 -4.96 -6.99 0.40
C HIS A 310 -4.04 -5.83 0.00
N GLU A 311 -3.44 -5.89 -1.20
CA GLU A 311 -2.52 -4.87 -1.69
C GLU A 311 -3.23 -3.54 -1.98
N PHE A 312 -4.48 -3.60 -2.46
CA PHE A 312 -5.30 -2.41 -2.65
C PHE A 312 -5.62 -1.70 -1.34
N ALA A 313 -5.86 -2.44 -0.26
CA ALA A 313 -6.11 -1.87 1.06
C ALA A 313 -4.88 -1.17 1.65
N HIS A 314 -3.66 -1.69 1.40
CA HIS A 314 -2.43 -0.98 1.71
C HIS A 314 -2.36 0.35 0.95
N ALA A 315 -2.53 0.31 -0.37
CA ALA A 315 -2.37 1.50 -1.21
C ALA A 315 -3.43 2.58 -0.95
N LEU A 316 -4.69 2.19 -0.74
CA LEU A 316 -5.80 3.12 -0.54
C LEU A 316 -5.89 3.67 0.88
N ALA A 317 -5.76 2.81 1.89
CA ALA A 317 -6.12 3.14 3.27
C ALA A 317 -4.95 3.09 4.26
N GLY A 318 -3.72 2.77 3.79
CA GLY A 318 -2.54 2.66 4.64
C GLY A 318 -2.69 1.62 5.74
N LEU A 319 -3.45 0.54 5.48
CA LEU A 319 -3.53 -0.58 6.43
C LEU A 319 -2.17 -1.26 6.53
N GLY A 320 -1.78 -1.64 7.73
CA GLY A 320 -0.61 -2.47 7.97
C GLY A 320 -0.93 -3.95 7.90
N ASP A 321 0.09 -4.79 7.66
CA ASP A 321 -0.02 -6.24 7.76
C ASP A 321 -0.30 -6.69 9.19
N GLU A 322 -1.32 -7.51 9.37
CA GLU A 322 -1.69 -8.04 10.69
C GLU A 322 -0.94 -9.32 11.07
N TYR A 323 -0.10 -9.86 10.18
CA TYR A 323 0.76 -11.01 10.46
C TYR A 323 2.15 -10.59 10.96
N TYR A 324 2.85 -11.52 11.61
CA TYR A 324 4.21 -11.34 12.12
C TYR A 324 5.16 -12.50 11.78
N THR A 325 4.64 -13.52 11.08
CA THR A 325 5.39 -14.71 10.68
C THR A 325 5.68 -14.67 9.18
N SER A 326 6.45 -13.69 8.74
CA SER A 326 6.80 -13.51 7.33
C SER A 326 8.31 -13.56 7.14
N ASP A 327 8.76 -14.07 5.98
CA ASP A 327 10.15 -13.99 5.52
C ASP A 327 10.52 -12.59 5.00
N VAL A 328 9.78 -11.56 5.40
CA VAL A 328 10.08 -10.17 5.03
C VAL A 328 11.31 -9.71 5.80
N ALA A 329 12.26 -9.11 5.11
CA ALA A 329 13.56 -8.67 5.64
C ALA A 329 13.49 -7.39 6.51
N TYR A 330 12.35 -7.12 7.15
CA TYR A 330 12.14 -5.92 7.95
C TYR A 330 12.49 -6.17 9.42
N ASP A 331 13.73 -5.92 9.81
CA ASP A 331 14.10 -5.78 11.22
C ASP A 331 13.79 -4.37 11.71
N GLU A 332 13.08 -4.24 12.82
CA GLU A 332 12.74 -2.95 13.44
C GLU A 332 11.91 -2.00 12.56
N PHE A 333 10.93 -2.53 11.82
CA PHE A 333 10.00 -1.71 11.05
C PHE A 333 9.28 -0.68 11.95
N TYR A 334 8.89 -1.11 13.16
CA TYR A 334 8.33 -0.23 14.20
C TYR A 334 9.34 -0.04 15.34
N PRO A 335 9.94 1.16 15.50
CA PRO A 335 10.82 1.43 16.61
C PRO A 335 10.11 1.26 17.96
N LYS A 336 10.78 0.63 18.93
CA LYS A 336 10.21 0.44 20.27
C LYS A 336 9.80 1.78 20.90
N GLY A 337 8.60 1.84 21.45
CA GLY A 337 8.07 3.05 22.08
C GLY A 337 7.51 4.08 21.10
N SER A 338 7.35 3.71 19.82
CA SER A 338 6.63 4.50 18.82
C SER A 338 5.30 3.83 18.48
N GLU A 339 4.23 4.63 18.42
CA GLU A 339 2.93 4.16 17.97
C GLU A 339 2.95 4.04 16.43
N PRO A 340 2.57 2.89 15.83
CA PRO A 340 2.41 2.77 14.38
C PRO A 340 1.48 3.85 13.80
N SER A 341 1.74 4.31 12.57
CA SER A 341 0.83 5.22 11.88
C SER A 341 -0.42 4.51 11.37
N GLU A 342 -0.30 3.27 11.00
CA GLU A 342 -1.33 2.43 10.39
C GLU A 342 -2.57 2.33 11.28
N PRO A 343 -3.78 2.46 10.71
CA PRO A 343 -5.02 2.55 11.49
C PRO A 343 -5.40 1.25 12.20
N ASN A 344 -4.89 0.12 11.74
CA ASN A 344 -5.17 -1.23 12.26
C ASN A 344 -4.04 -1.83 13.10
N LEU A 345 -2.99 -1.06 13.40
CA LEU A 345 -1.89 -1.49 14.27
C LEU A 345 -1.70 -0.53 15.43
N THR A 346 -1.26 -1.04 16.59
CA THR A 346 -0.94 -0.21 17.76
C THR A 346 0.21 -0.83 18.57
N ALA A 347 1.06 0.00 19.14
CA ALA A 347 2.03 -0.39 20.16
C ALA A 347 1.41 -0.39 21.58
N LEU A 348 0.14 -0.02 21.68
CA LEU A 348 -0.64 0.05 22.93
C LEU A 348 0.07 0.87 24.03
N LEU A 349 0.72 1.98 23.63
CA LEU A 349 1.46 2.85 24.58
C LEU A 349 0.52 3.48 25.61
N ASP A 350 -0.71 3.77 25.23
CA ASP A 350 -1.77 4.29 26.08
C ASP A 350 -3.09 3.60 25.71
N PRO A 351 -3.56 2.63 26.52
CA PRO A 351 -4.81 1.92 26.24
C PRO A 351 -6.04 2.83 26.13
N GLU A 352 -6.01 4.02 26.73
CA GLU A 352 -7.10 4.99 26.64
C GLU A 352 -7.18 5.66 25.25
N LYS A 353 -6.05 5.68 24.52
CA LYS A 353 -5.92 6.24 23.16
C LYS A 353 -5.88 5.18 22.07
N LEU A 354 -6.32 3.96 22.36
CA LEU A 354 -6.43 2.90 21.37
C LEU A 354 -7.28 3.36 20.18
N LYS A 355 -6.75 3.26 18.97
CA LYS A 355 -7.36 3.77 17.70
C LYS A 355 -8.76 3.20 17.42
N TRP A 356 -9.04 2.00 17.93
CA TRP A 356 -10.33 1.30 17.75
C TRP A 356 -11.01 0.92 19.09
N LYS A 357 -10.75 1.69 20.14
CA LYS A 357 -11.29 1.42 21.48
C LYS A 357 -12.81 1.29 21.50
N ASP A 358 -13.49 2.12 20.72
CA ASP A 358 -14.95 2.15 20.55
C ASP A 358 -15.53 0.90 19.88
N LEU A 359 -14.72 0.15 19.15
CA LEU A 359 -15.10 -1.08 18.45
C LEU A 359 -14.77 -2.35 19.22
N VAL A 360 -14.00 -2.26 20.31
CA VAL A 360 -13.62 -3.44 21.11
C VAL A 360 -14.87 -4.17 21.60
N THR A 361 -14.93 -5.48 21.34
CA THR A 361 -16.04 -6.33 21.75
C THR A 361 -16.21 -6.30 23.26
N PRO A 362 -17.41 -5.95 23.79
CA PRO A 362 -17.65 -5.88 25.23
C PRO A 362 -17.23 -7.16 25.96
N GLY A 363 -16.53 -6.99 27.09
CA GLY A 363 -16.08 -8.10 27.94
C GLY A 363 -14.70 -8.66 27.56
N LEU A 364 -14.05 -8.20 26.49
CA LEU A 364 -12.66 -8.56 26.21
C LEU A 364 -11.68 -7.66 26.98
N SER A 365 -10.61 -8.26 27.48
CA SER A 365 -9.49 -7.54 28.10
C SER A 365 -8.66 -6.78 27.06
N ILE A 366 -7.99 -5.74 27.47
CA ILE A 366 -6.99 -5.01 26.70
C ILE A 366 -5.64 -5.09 27.47
N PRO A 367 -4.61 -5.77 26.92
CA PRO A 367 -4.61 -6.59 25.70
C PRO A 367 -5.48 -7.84 25.83
N THR A 368 -5.78 -8.50 24.67
CA THR A 368 -6.64 -9.66 24.58
C THR A 368 -5.81 -10.94 24.37
N GLU A 369 -5.94 -11.89 25.29
CA GLU A 369 -5.30 -13.20 25.15
C GLU A 369 -5.95 -14.04 24.06
N TRP A 370 -5.13 -14.65 23.17
CA TRP A 370 -5.62 -15.38 21.99
C TRP A 370 -4.91 -16.70 21.71
N GLY A 371 -4.10 -17.18 22.62
CA GLY A 371 -3.37 -18.45 22.44
C GLY A 371 -2.15 -18.32 21.51
N GLN A 372 -1.51 -17.15 21.44
CA GLN A 372 -0.34 -16.89 20.61
C GLN A 372 0.74 -17.96 20.75
N ARG A 373 1.01 -18.47 21.98
CA ARG A 373 2.01 -19.53 22.21
C ARG A 373 1.71 -20.82 21.43
N THR A 374 0.43 -21.20 21.33
CA THR A 374 0.02 -22.38 20.56
C THR A 374 0.24 -22.14 19.07
N PHE A 375 -0.14 -20.97 18.58
CA PHE A 375 0.10 -20.56 17.20
C PHE A 375 1.60 -20.54 16.85
N ASP A 376 2.43 -19.96 17.70
CA ASP A 376 3.89 -19.90 17.53
C ASP A 376 4.51 -21.31 17.50
N SER A 377 4.00 -22.24 18.33
CA SER A 377 4.45 -23.65 18.32
C SER A 377 4.15 -24.35 16.99
N LEU A 378 2.96 -24.11 16.41
CA LEU A 378 2.60 -24.63 15.09
C LEU A 378 3.48 -24.02 13.99
N GLY A 379 3.72 -22.71 14.03
CA GLY A 379 4.63 -22.01 13.12
C GLY A 379 6.05 -22.58 13.19
N THR A 380 6.58 -22.77 14.39
CA THR A 380 7.92 -23.36 14.62
C THR A 380 8.01 -24.79 14.05
N ALA A 381 6.98 -25.60 14.21
CA ALA A 381 6.93 -26.96 13.63
C ALA A 381 6.94 -26.92 12.10
N ARG A 382 6.18 -26.02 11.50
CA ARG A 382 6.17 -25.79 10.04
C ARG A 382 7.55 -25.42 9.51
N ASP A 383 8.19 -24.43 10.14
CA ASP A 383 9.50 -23.91 9.70
C ASP A 383 10.61 -24.96 9.87
N ALA A 384 10.55 -25.76 10.95
CA ALA A 384 11.46 -26.88 11.14
C ALA A 384 11.33 -27.93 10.01
N LEU A 385 10.09 -28.26 9.61
CA LEU A 385 9.84 -29.16 8.48
C LEU A 385 10.35 -28.59 7.16
N GLY A 386 10.17 -27.29 6.92
CA GLY A 386 10.70 -26.60 5.73
C GLY A 386 12.23 -26.67 5.64
N LYS A 387 12.91 -26.40 6.76
CA LYS A 387 14.37 -26.54 6.86
C LYS A 387 14.84 -27.99 6.61
N GLN A 388 14.18 -28.96 7.24
CA GLN A 388 14.48 -30.39 7.04
C GLN A 388 14.28 -30.82 5.57
N LYS A 389 13.21 -30.36 4.91
CA LYS A 389 12.99 -30.57 3.47
C LYS A 389 14.15 -30.03 2.66
N SER A 390 14.50 -28.75 2.83
CA SER A 390 15.57 -28.09 2.08
C SER A 390 16.91 -28.78 2.28
N GLN A 391 17.27 -29.15 3.51
CA GLN A 391 18.48 -29.87 3.84
C GLN A 391 18.49 -31.26 3.17
N LYS A 392 17.42 -32.03 3.33
CA LYS A 392 17.33 -33.41 2.76
C LYS A 392 17.44 -33.41 1.24
N LEU A 393 16.74 -32.50 0.57
CA LEU A 393 16.82 -32.38 -0.89
C LEU A 393 18.21 -31.95 -1.37
N SER A 394 18.88 -31.06 -0.64
CA SER A 394 20.26 -30.66 -0.92
C SER A 394 21.24 -31.82 -0.76
N GLU A 395 21.11 -32.62 0.32
CA GLU A 395 21.92 -33.83 0.56
C GLU A 395 21.74 -34.86 -0.55
N LEU A 396 20.49 -35.16 -0.96
CA LEU A 396 20.20 -36.10 -2.03
C LEU A 396 20.79 -35.65 -3.37
N LYS A 397 20.65 -34.36 -3.72
CA LYS A 397 21.24 -33.83 -4.94
C LYS A 397 22.77 -33.89 -4.93
N LYS A 398 23.42 -33.54 -3.81
CA LYS A 398 24.87 -33.65 -3.66
C LYS A 398 25.39 -35.08 -3.72
N ALA A 399 24.60 -36.05 -3.25
CA ALA A 399 24.90 -37.45 -3.33
C ALA A 399 24.66 -38.09 -4.72
N GLY A 400 24.17 -37.34 -5.70
CA GLY A 400 23.86 -37.81 -7.04
C GLY A 400 22.67 -38.78 -7.07
N ALA A 401 21.74 -38.66 -6.12
CA ALA A 401 20.55 -39.51 -6.08
C ALA A 401 19.68 -39.34 -7.35
N ALA A 402 19.01 -40.41 -7.77
CA ALA A 402 18.11 -40.39 -8.91
C ALA A 402 16.99 -39.34 -8.71
N GLU A 403 16.56 -38.68 -9.78
CA GLU A 403 15.51 -37.65 -9.74
C GLU A 403 14.24 -38.15 -9.06
N GLU A 404 13.86 -39.39 -9.30
CA GLU A 404 12.72 -40.05 -8.66
C GLU A 404 12.84 -40.09 -7.13
N THR A 405 14.04 -40.35 -6.60
CA THR A 405 14.31 -40.37 -5.15
C THR A 405 14.17 -38.97 -4.56
N VAL A 406 14.66 -37.96 -5.28
CA VAL A 406 14.53 -36.57 -4.87
C VAL A 406 13.06 -36.10 -4.89
N ARG A 407 12.30 -36.51 -5.92
CA ARG A 407 10.87 -36.22 -6.06
C ARG A 407 10.06 -36.83 -4.93
N LEU A 408 10.24 -38.14 -4.65
CA LEU A 408 9.53 -38.84 -3.57
C LEU A 408 9.84 -38.24 -2.20
N ALA A 409 11.09 -37.86 -1.95
CA ALA A 409 11.47 -37.20 -0.71
C ALA A 409 10.79 -35.80 -0.59
N ALA A 410 10.68 -35.04 -1.69
CA ALA A 410 9.97 -33.78 -1.69
C ALA A 410 8.49 -33.95 -1.38
N GLU A 411 7.83 -34.91 -2.02
CA GLU A 411 6.41 -35.24 -1.83
C GLU A 411 6.09 -35.62 -0.38
N ASP A 412 6.94 -36.44 0.27
CA ASP A 412 6.76 -36.82 1.68
C ASP A 412 6.76 -35.59 2.61
N PHE A 413 7.71 -34.67 2.38
CA PHE A 413 7.73 -33.41 3.13
C PHE A 413 6.53 -32.52 2.78
N ASP A 414 6.08 -32.47 1.53
CA ASP A 414 4.93 -31.67 1.13
C ASP A 414 3.65 -32.14 1.81
N VAL A 415 3.46 -33.45 1.95
CA VAL A 415 2.33 -34.01 2.73
C VAL A 415 2.40 -33.59 4.20
N LYS A 416 3.59 -33.66 4.81
CA LYS A 416 3.78 -33.24 6.21
C LYS A 416 3.54 -31.73 6.40
N LEU A 417 4.10 -30.90 5.51
CA LEU A 417 3.90 -29.45 5.51
C LEU A 417 2.43 -29.08 5.31
N LYS A 418 1.75 -29.76 4.38
CA LYS A 418 0.31 -29.58 4.15
C LYS A 418 -0.49 -29.82 5.43
N ARG A 419 -0.21 -30.92 6.14
CA ARG A 419 -0.89 -31.23 7.41
C ARG A 419 -0.69 -30.15 8.46
N VAL A 420 0.54 -29.70 8.69
CA VAL A 420 0.81 -28.63 9.67
C VAL A 420 0.17 -27.31 9.24
N ASN A 421 0.17 -26.98 7.94
CA ASN A 421 -0.53 -25.82 7.44
C ASN A 421 -2.05 -25.90 7.67
N GLU A 422 -2.66 -27.08 7.49
CA GLU A 422 -4.08 -27.32 7.79
C GLU A 422 -4.37 -27.15 9.30
N GLU A 423 -3.45 -27.55 10.17
CA GLU A 423 -3.56 -27.35 11.62
C GLU A 423 -3.50 -25.85 11.98
N VAL A 424 -2.58 -25.08 11.37
CA VAL A 424 -2.49 -23.60 11.54
C VAL A 424 -3.78 -22.92 11.06
N ILE A 425 -4.23 -23.24 9.86
CA ILE A 425 -5.47 -22.70 9.29
C ILE A 425 -6.67 -23.03 10.18
N SER A 426 -6.79 -24.30 10.59
CA SER A 426 -7.87 -24.77 11.47
C SER A 426 -7.86 -24.06 12.83
N PHE A 427 -6.67 -23.78 13.40
CA PHE A 427 -6.55 -23.02 14.64
C PHE A 427 -7.13 -21.60 14.48
N MET A 428 -6.81 -20.92 13.38
CA MET A 428 -7.28 -19.56 13.11
C MET A 428 -8.77 -19.52 12.75
N GLU A 429 -9.24 -20.41 11.89
CA GLU A 429 -10.64 -20.46 11.44
C GLU A 429 -11.62 -20.87 12.55
N ARG A 430 -11.22 -21.75 13.44
CA ARG A 430 -12.06 -22.22 14.56
C ARG A 430 -11.82 -21.47 15.86
N HIS A 431 -11.01 -20.41 15.82
CA HIS A 431 -10.66 -19.67 17.01
C HIS A 431 -11.91 -19.07 17.67
N PRO A 432 -12.13 -19.22 19.02
CA PRO A 432 -13.34 -18.72 19.70
C PRO A 432 -13.50 -17.20 19.64
N LEU A 433 -12.41 -16.46 19.41
CA LEU A 433 -12.41 -15.00 19.24
C LEU A 433 -12.45 -14.56 17.77
N ARG A 434 -12.63 -15.48 16.83
CA ARG A 434 -12.79 -15.13 15.41
C ARG A 434 -13.99 -14.21 15.22
N GLY A 435 -13.81 -13.12 14.47
CA GLY A 435 -14.83 -12.10 14.26
C GLY A 435 -15.06 -11.15 15.44
N LYS A 436 -14.31 -11.31 16.55
CA LYS A 436 -14.32 -10.36 17.66
C LYS A 436 -13.23 -9.31 17.43
N ILE A 437 -13.57 -8.06 17.76
CA ILE A 437 -12.59 -6.98 17.79
C ILE A 437 -11.97 -6.94 19.18
N GLY A 438 -10.66 -7.05 19.25
CA GLY A 438 -9.88 -7.03 20.48
C GLY A 438 -8.57 -6.26 20.30
N VAL A 439 -7.54 -6.64 21.06
CA VAL A 439 -6.19 -6.10 20.98
C VAL A 439 -5.23 -7.27 21.11
N PHE A 440 -4.94 -7.91 19.97
CA PHE A 440 -4.25 -9.19 19.89
C PHE A 440 -2.75 -8.98 19.63
N GLU A 441 -1.88 -9.45 20.51
CA GLU A 441 -0.44 -9.28 20.34
C GLU A 441 0.08 -10.04 19.10
N GLY A 442 1.00 -9.40 18.36
CA GLY A 442 1.56 -9.87 17.10
C GLY A 442 0.90 -9.21 15.89
N GLY A 443 1.70 -8.55 15.06
CA GLY A 443 1.30 -7.82 13.84
C GLY A 443 2.46 -6.98 13.34
N GLY A 444 2.37 -6.42 12.13
CA GLY A 444 3.40 -5.56 11.56
C GLY A 444 4.79 -6.22 11.58
N TYR A 445 4.86 -7.48 11.20
CA TYR A 445 6.09 -8.30 11.17
C TYR A 445 6.78 -8.50 12.55
N THR A 446 6.09 -8.13 13.64
CA THR A 446 6.66 -8.16 14.99
C THR A 446 5.80 -9.02 15.92
N PRO A 447 6.34 -10.10 16.50
CA PRO A 447 5.57 -11.01 17.37
C PRO A 447 5.22 -10.42 18.73
N LYS A 448 5.90 -9.35 19.16
CA LYS A 448 5.76 -8.73 20.48
C LYS A 448 5.73 -7.21 20.43
N GLY A 449 4.86 -6.60 21.25
CA GLY A 449 4.78 -5.16 21.41
C GLY A 449 4.04 -4.40 20.34
N ILE A 450 3.55 -5.08 19.29
CA ILE A 450 2.60 -4.56 18.31
C ILE A 450 1.35 -5.43 18.36
N TYR A 451 0.21 -4.80 18.23
CA TYR A 451 -1.10 -5.43 18.38
C TYR A 451 -1.99 -5.12 17.18
N ARG A 452 -2.84 -6.08 16.83
CA ARG A 452 -3.82 -6.01 15.75
C ARG A 452 -5.26 -6.15 16.26
N PRO A 453 -6.29 -5.72 15.50
CA PRO A 453 -7.66 -5.67 15.98
C PRO A 453 -8.39 -7.02 15.97
N THR A 454 -7.93 -7.98 15.15
CA THR A 454 -8.57 -9.29 14.98
C THR A 454 -7.57 -10.42 15.04
N VAL A 455 -8.03 -11.61 15.34
CA VAL A 455 -7.18 -12.81 15.27
C VAL A 455 -6.79 -13.11 13.82
N ASN A 456 -7.74 -12.93 12.91
CA ASN A 456 -7.59 -13.29 11.50
C ASN A 456 -8.47 -12.40 10.62
N SER A 457 -7.88 -11.43 9.92
CA SER A 457 -8.54 -10.56 8.94
C SER A 457 -7.99 -10.79 7.53
N LEU A 458 -8.49 -10.06 6.54
CA LEU A 458 -7.92 -10.07 5.19
C LEU A 458 -6.50 -9.52 5.17
N MET A 459 -6.12 -8.67 6.15
CA MET A 459 -4.75 -8.19 6.32
C MET A 459 -3.83 -9.20 7.03
N ASP A 460 -4.32 -10.40 7.35
CA ASP A 460 -3.54 -11.55 7.83
C ASP A 460 -3.40 -12.58 6.71
N GLN A 461 -2.24 -13.25 6.61
CA GLN A 461 -1.94 -14.22 5.56
C GLN A 461 -2.78 -15.53 5.63
N PHE A 462 -3.51 -15.76 6.71
CA PHE A 462 -4.27 -17.01 6.92
C PHE A 462 -5.76 -16.89 6.56
N ASN A 463 -6.28 -15.70 6.34
CA ASN A 463 -7.70 -15.48 5.98
C ASN A 463 -7.96 -15.47 4.47
N LYS A 464 -7.38 -16.43 3.74
CA LYS A 464 -7.55 -16.51 2.28
C LYS A 464 -8.92 -17.06 1.87
N SER A 465 -9.62 -17.78 2.76
CA SER A 465 -10.92 -18.39 2.49
C SER A 465 -12.11 -17.44 2.71
N ASP A 466 -12.09 -16.66 3.80
CA ASP A 466 -13.24 -15.84 4.21
C ASP A 466 -13.21 -14.44 3.61
N ARG A 467 -12.02 -13.88 3.37
CA ARG A 467 -11.83 -12.56 2.74
C ARG A 467 -12.61 -11.45 3.42
N ILE A 468 -12.48 -11.31 4.74
CA ILE A 468 -13.19 -10.31 5.53
C ILE A 468 -12.19 -9.34 6.15
N PHE A 469 -12.41 -8.05 5.97
CA PHE A 469 -11.62 -7.01 6.61
C PHE A 469 -11.93 -6.84 8.10
N PHE A 470 -13.17 -7.03 8.51
CA PHE A 470 -13.72 -6.66 9.81
C PHE A 470 -13.71 -5.15 10.10
N ALA A 471 -14.48 -4.76 11.13
CA ALA A 471 -14.91 -3.38 11.34
C ALA A 471 -13.79 -2.33 11.47
N VAL A 472 -12.60 -2.67 11.97
CA VAL A 472 -11.50 -1.70 12.08
C VAL A 472 -10.92 -1.36 10.73
N ASN A 473 -10.64 -2.39 9.90
CA ASN A 473 -10.12 -2.22 8.56
C ASN A 473 -11.17 -1.61 7.63
N GLU A 474 -12.43 -2.09 7.71
CA GLU A 474 -13.55 -1.52 6.95
C GLU A 474 -13.72 -0.03 7.23
N ARG A 475 -13.68 0.38 8.50
CA ARG A 475 -13.75 1.79 8.91
C ARG A 475 -12.61 2.64 8.33
N ALA A 476 -11.40 2.09 8.28
CA ALA A 476 -10.25 2.81 7.71
C ALA A 476 -10.41 2.99 6.19
N ILE A 477 -10.82 1.94 5.49
CA ILE A 477 -11.10 1.96 4.04
C ILE A 477 -12.23 2.95 3.74
N GLU A 478 -13.34 2.88 4.47
CA GLU A 478 -14.48 3.78 4.28
C GLU A 478 -14.09 5.24 4.50
N LYS A 479 -13.32 5.55 5.55
CA LYS A 479 -12.81 6.91 5.81
C LYS A 479 -11.94 7.43 4.66
N ALA A 480 -11.05 6.59 4.11
CA ALA A 480 -10.22 6.97 2.98
C ALA A 480 -11.07 7.28 1.74
N ILE A 481 -12.03 6.41 1.40
CA ILE A 481 -12.95 6.59 0.27
C ILE A 481 -13.75 7.88 0.42
N ARG A 482 -14.38 8.11 1.58
CA ARG A 482 -15.18 9.32 1.82
C ARG A 482 -14.35 10.58 1.76
N TRP A 483 -13.15 10.56 2.31
CA TRP A 483 -12.26 11.71 2.26
C TRP A 483 -11.82 12.04 0.83
N LEU A 484 -11.44 11.05 0.03
CA LEU A 484 -11.09 11.24 -1.38
C LEU A 484 -12.26 11.78 -2.20
N SER A 485 -13.50 11.37 -1.88
CA SER A 485 -14.71 11.84 -2.56
C SER A 485 -15.29 13.15 -1.99
N GLY A 486 -14.59 13.84 -1.11
CA GLY A 486 -15.00 15.15 -0.62
C GLY A 486 -16.08 15.16 0.47
N GLU A 487 -16.30 14.01 1.15
CA GLU A 487 -17.25 13.85 2.29
C GLU A 487 -16.56 13.96 3.67
#